data_2d77183b1a08c99a07517844705f2c81
#
_entry.id   2d77183b1a08c99a07517844705f2c81
#
_cell.length_a   1.000
_cell.length_b   1.000
_cell.length_c   1.000
_cell.angle_alpha   90.00
_cell.angle_beta   90.00
_cell.angle_gamma   90.00
#
_symmetry.space_group_name_H-M   'P 1'
#
loop_
_entity.id
_entity.type
_entity.pdbx_description
1 polymer ?
#
loop_
_entity_poly.entity_id
_entity_poly.type
_entity_poly.pdbx_seq_one_letter_code
_entity_poly.pdbx_strand_id
1 'polypeptide(L)'
;MKAIVLTGYGDVDRLEMREVPEPRAAAGELKVRVSASSVNAVDWKIRRGDMKAWMPVEFPHILGRDTSGEVVEVGLQGTGFKVGDRVLGLVRQAYAEYVTAPLDAWALLPPKLDLKDAAALPVVALTGAQLIEEAVRPRRNDLLLVTGALGSVARSAVHAATKLGARVIAGVRKGQVPEAAKLGVESVVALDDPAMVDRIPLLDSIADTVGGETVARLLPRVRRGGTIGSVLGEPSGAKERGLVVRAIQTHADSKRLAALAQAVVAGELVIPIGGRFPLPNAREAHRLAERGGTGKVLLTA
;
A
#
# COMPACT_ATOMS: atom_id res chain seq x y z
N MET A 1 -17.63 -4.71 -20.86
CA MET A 1 -17.35 -3.66 -19.87
C MET A 1 -16.20 -2.77 -20.30
N LYS A 2 -16.16 -1.53 -19.83
CA LYS A 2 -15.02 -0.63 -20.07
C LYS A 2 -13.90 -0.91 -19.07
N ALA A 3 -12.65 -0.87 -19.57
CA ALA A 3 -11.44 -1.02 -18.76
C ALA A 3 -10.28 -0.23 -19.34
N ILE A 4 -9.32 0.14 -18.49
CA ILE A 4 -8.03 0.67 -18.93
C ILE A 4 -7.08 -0.51 -19.14
N VAL A 5 -6.68 -0.71 -20.38
CA VAL A 5 -5.73 -1.75 -20.75
C VAL A 5 -4.34 -1.16 -21.01
N LEU A 6 -3.33 -1.86 -20.55
CA LEU A 6 -1.93 -1.64 -20.88
C LEU A 6 -1.63 -2.43 -22.16
N THR A 7 -1.23 -1.72 -23.23
CA THR A 7 -1.00 -2.31 -24.57
C THR A 7 0.44 -2.73 -24.81
N GLY A 8 1.34 -2.41 -23.91
CA GLY A 8 2.77 -2.70 -23.95
C GLY A 8 3.49 -1.98 -22.84
N TYR A 9 4.73 -2.37 -22.53
CA TYR A 9 5.56 -1.59 -21.60
C TYR A 9 5.89 -0.21 -22.19
N GLY A 10 5.96 0.80 -21.32
CA GLY A 10 6.35 2.16 -21.74
C GLY A 10 5.73 3.26 -20.88
N ASP A 11 5.52 4.42 -21.51
CA ASP A 11 4.95 5.59 -20.84
C ASP A 11 3.42 5.50 -20.74
N VAL A 12 2.79 6.52 -20.18
CA VAL A 12 1.35 6.56 -19.87
C VAL A 12 0.46 6.47 -21.13
N ASP A 13 0.97 6.76 -22.33
CA ASP A 13 0.28 6.59 -23.60
C ASP A 13 -0.07 5.12 -23.92
N ARG A 14 0.60 4.16 -23.28
CA ARG A 14 0.28 2.74 -23.33
C ARG A 14 -0.98 2.34 -22.57
N LEU A 15 -1.57 3.25 -21.82
CA LEU A 15 -2.86 3.06 -21.13
C LEU A 15 -4.00 3.51 -22.07
N GLU A 16 -4.87 2.59 -22.44
CA GLU A 16 -5.99 2.85 -23.34
C GLU A 16 -7.31 2.38 -22.74
N MET A 17 -8.35 3.19 -22.88
CA MET A 17 -9.72 2.74 -22.60
C MET A 17 -10.17 1.80 -23.70
N ARG A 18 -10.60 0.58 -23.34
CA ARG A 18 -11.15 -0.41 -24.28
C ARG A 18 -12.39 -1.09 -23.69
N GLU A 19 -13.21 -1.60 -24.58
CA GLU A 19 -14.23 -2.57 -24.23
C GLU A 19 -13.62 -3.98 -24.17
N VAL A 20 -13.88 -4.67 -23.08
CA VAL A 20 -13.39 -6.03 -22.81
C VAL A 20 -14.55 -6.90 -22.32
N PRO A 21 -14.45 -8.22 -22.43
CA PRO A 21 -15.44 -9.12 -21.84
C PRO A 21 -15.64 -8.85 -20.35
N GLU A 22 -16.89 -8.88 -19.91
CA GLU A 22 -17.23 -8.73 -18.49
C GLU A 22 -16.94 -10.05 -17.75
N PRO A 23 -16.23 -10.03 -16.59
CA PRO A 23 -15.92 -11.24 -15.86
C PRO A 23 -17.18 -11.81 -15.17
N ARG A 24 -17.16 -13.12 -14.90
CA ARG A 24 -18.16 -13.81 -14.07
C ARG A 24 -17.48 -14.34 -12.81
N ALA A 25 -18.18 -14.29 -11.69
CA ALA A 25 -17.67 -14.84 -10.45
C ALA A 25 -17.57 -16.38 -10.55
N ALA A 26 -16.39 -16.92 -10.36
CA ALA A 26 -16.21 -18.34 -10.17
C ALA A 26 -16.65 -18.79 -8.77
N ALA A 27 -16.69 -20.10 -8.55
CA ALA A 27 -16.95 -20.63 -7.22
C ALA A 27 -15.92 -20.10 -6.21
N GLY A 28 -16.38 -19.51 -5.11
CA GLY A 28 -15.52 -18.89 -4.10
C GLY A 28 -15.03 -17.48 -4.43
N GLU A 29 -15.63 -16.83 -5.42
CA GLU A 29 -15.33 -15.44 -5.78
C GLU A 29 -16.55 -14.52 -5.61
N LEU A 30 -16.27 -13.23 -5.48
CA LEU A 30 -17.25 -12.16 -5.67
C LEU A 30 -16.98 -11.44 -6.98
N LYS A 31 -18.06 -11.01 -7.66
CA LYS A 31 -18.01 -9.98 -8.68
C LYS A 31 -18.48 -8.67 -8.09
N VAL A 32 -17.67 -7.65 -8.23
CA VAL A 32 -17.92 -6.32 -7.69
C VAL A 32 -18.01 -5.31 -8.82
N ARG A 33 -19.07 -4.51 -8.81
CA ARG A 33 -19.14 -3.29 -9.60
C ARG A 33 -18.25 -2.25 -8.94
N VAL A 34 -17.20 -1.85 -9.63
CA VAL A 34 -16.18 -0.94 -9.14
C VAL A 34 -16.76 0.48 -9.00
N SER A 35 -16.63 1.07 -7.83
CA SER A 35 -16.92 2.50 -7.61
C SER A 35 -15.66 3.35 -7.71
N ALA A 36 -14.53 2.80 -7.27
CA ALA A 36 -13.21 3.39 -7.43
C ALA A 36 -12.11 2.33 -7.34
N SER A 37 -10.99 2.63 -7.96
CA SER A 37 -9.70 1.97 -7.82
C SER A 37 -8.65 2.98 -7.37
N SER A 38 -7.42 2.56 -7.07
CA SER A 38 -6.34 3.50 -6.79
C SER A 38 -5.04 3.14 -7.48
N VAL A 39 -4.23 4.15 -7.78
CA VAL A 39 -2.91 3.98 -8.38
C VAL A 39 -1.87 3.71 -7.30
N ASN A 40 -1.11 2.64 -7.49
CA ASN A 40 0.00 2.22 -6.62
C ASN A 40 1.33 2.27 -7.37
N ALA A 41 2.44 2.30 -6.62
CA ALA A 41 3.77 2.26 -7.22
C ALA A 41 3.99 1.01 -8.09
N VAL A 42 3.42 -0.12 -7.73
CA VAL A 42 3.49 -1.36 -8.51
C VAL A 42 2.85 -1.20 -9.89
N ASP A 43 1.75 -0.45 -10.01
CA ASP A 43 1.02 -0.30 -11.28
C ASP A 43 1.87 0.45 -12.33
N TRP A 44 2.45 1.60 -11.97
CA TRP A 44 3.29 2.34 -12.91
C TRP A 44 4.66 1.69 -13.11
N LYS A 45 5.19 0.94 -12.14
CA LYS A 45 6.42 0.14 -12.33
C LYS A 45 6.18 -1.02 -13.31
N ILE A 46 5.03 -1.70 -13.23
CA ILE A 46 4.63 -2.72 -14.22
C ILE A 46 4.48 -2.05 -15.58
N ARG A 47 3.73 -0.95 -15.68
CA ARG A 47 3.54 -0.23 -16.94
C ARG A 47 4.87 0.13 -17.60
N ARG A 48 5.84 0.65 -16.85
CA ARG A 48 7.16 1.02 -17.37
C ARG A 48 8.02 -0.18 -17.75
N GLY A 49 7.70 -1.37 -17.25
CA GLY A 49 8.51 -2.57 -17.42
C GLY A 49 9.64 -2.72 -16.40
N ASP A 50 9.66 -1.87 -15.36
CA ASP A 50 10.68 -1.94 -14.29
C ASP A 50 10.60 -3.28 -13.52
N MET A 51 9.45 -3.95 -13.59
CA MET A 51 9.20 -5.22 -12.90
C MET A 51 9.09 -6.42 -13.85
N LYS A 52 9.37 -6.28 -15.14
CA LYS A 52 9.17 -7.35 -16.15
C LYS A 52 9.89 -8.65 -15.86
N ALA A 53 11.03 -8.59 -15.16
CA ALA A 53 11.80 -9.79 -14.79
C ALA A 53 11.13 -10.60 -13.67
N TRP A 54 10.28 -9.99 -12.83
CA TRP A 54 9.72 -10.58 -11.60
C TRP A 54 8.20 -10.72 -11.68
N MET A 55 7.57 -9.80 -12.40
CA MET A 55 6.13 -9.76 -12.63
C MET A 55 5.85 -9.49 -14.11
N PRO A 56 6.20 -10.42 -15.01
CA PRO A 56 5.87 -10.27 -16.43
C PRO A 56 4.35 -10.27 -16.60
N VAL A 57 3.87 -9.51 -17.58
CA VAL A 57 2.45 -9.45 -17.93
C VAL A 57 2.28 -9.71 -19.43
N GLU A 58 1.20 -10.38 -19.79
CA GLU A 58 0.76 -10.54 -21.16
C GLU A 58 -0.08 -9.32 -21.58
N PHE A 59 0.02 -8.91 -22.83
CA PHE A 59 -0.72 -7.77 -23.36
C PHE A 59 -1.87 -8.23 -24.27
N PRO A 60 -3.03 -7.54 -24.23
CA PRO A 60 -3.37 -6.40 -23.38
C PRO A 60 -3.58 -6.82 -21.92
N HIS A 61 -3.14 -6.00 -20.95
CA HIS A 61 -3.23 -6.25 -19.53
C HIS A 61 -4.01 -5.15 -18.80
N ILE A 62 -4.88 -5.50 -17.86
CA ILE A 62 -5.56 -4.54 -17.01
C ILE A 62 -4.77 -4.40 -15.70
N LEU A 63 -4.37 -3.17 -15.35
CA LEU A 63 -3.69 -2.86 -14.11
C LEU A 63 -4.68 -2.66 -12.95
N GLY A 64 -4.14 -2.29 -11.78
CA GLY A 64 -4.90 -1.97 -10.57
C GLY A 64 -4.99 -3.12 -9.58
N ARG A 65 -4.75 -2.78 -8.33
CA ARG A 65 -4.73 -3.73 -7.20
C ARG A 65 -5.67 -3.35 -6.07
N ASP A 66 -6.11 -2.13 -6.03
CA ASP A 66 -7.06 -1.62 -5.04
C ASP A 66 -8.42 -1.42 -5.66
N THR A 67 -9.46 -1.77 -4.95
CA THR A 67 -10.82 -1.40 -5.36
C THR A 67 -11.77 -1.27 -4.17
N SER A 68 -12.83 -0.53 -4.39
CA SER A 68 -14.04 -0.52 -3.59
C SER A 68 -15.25 -0.47 -4.51
N GLY A 69 -16.35 -1.05 -4.07
CA GLY A 69 -17.55 -1.14 -4.90
C GLY A 69 -18.67 -1.90 -4.23
N GLU A 70 -19.61 -2.33 -5.05
CA GLU A 70 -20.81 -3.06 -4.63
C GLU A 70 -20.80 -4.47 -5.23
N VAL A 71 -21.08 -5.47 -4.41
CA VAL A 71 -21.21 -6.88 -4.84
C VAL A 71 -22.42 -7.02 -5.76
N VAL A 72 -22.19 -7.52 -6.97
CA VAL A 72 -23.26 -7.77 -7.97
C VAL A 72 -23.47 -9.25 -8.25
N GLU A 73 -22.51 -10.10 -7.91
CA GLU A 73 -22.60 -11.56 -8.06
C GLU A 73 -21.77 -12.26 -6.99
N VAL A 74 -22.28 -13.36 -6.45
CA VAL A 74 -21.60 -14.24 -5.50
C VAL A 74 -21.52 -15.62 -6.11
N GLY A 75 -20.32 -16.15 -6.34
CA GLY A 75 -20.11 -17.41 -7.03
C GLY A 75 -20.53 -18.66 -6.26
N LEU A 76 -20.67 -18.59 -4.93
CA LEU A 76 -21.24 -19.62 -4.07
C LEU A 76 -22.01 -19.01 -2.92
N GLN A 77 -23.05 -19.71 -2.45
CA GLN A 77 -23.81 -19.32 -1.25
C GLN A 77 -23.02 -19.59 0.04
N GLY A 78 -23.40 -18.92 1.13
CA GLY A 78 -22.84 -19.16 2.47
C GLY A 78 -21.47 -18.52 2.73
N THR A 79 -21.11 -17.47 1.97
CA THR A 79 -19.80 -16.84 2.02
C THR A 79 -19.67 -15.70 3.04
N GLY A 80 -20.78 -15.30 3.69
CA GLY A 80 -20.82 -14.10 4.53
C GLY A 80 -21.01 -12.79 3.74
N PHE A 81 -21.06 -12.85 2.40
CA PHE A 81 -21.35 -11.73 1.51
C PHE A 81 -22.66 -11.96 0.74
N LYS A 82 -23.33 -10.88 0.34
CA LYS A 82 -24.53 -10.88 -0.48
C LYS A 82 -24.49 -9.78 -1.53
N VAL A 83 -25.29 -9.92 -2.58
CA VAL A 83 -25.50 -8.87 -3.58
C VAL A 83 -26.00 -7.60 -2.88
N GLY A 84 -25.43 -6.46 -3.25
CA GLY A 84 -25.68 -5.15 -2.65
C GLY A 84 -24.73 -4.80 -1.49
N ASP A 85 -23.89 -5.73 -1.00
CA ASP A 85 -22.90 -5.40 0.00
C ASP A 85 -21.86 -4.43 -0.58
N ARG A 86 -21.49 -3.44 0.21
CA ARG A 86 -20.40 -2.50 -0.10
C ARG A 86 -19.11 -3.08 0.44
N VAL A 87 -18.09 -3.16 -0.41
CA VAL A 87 -16.82 -3.82 -0.09
C VAL A 87 -15.62 -3.00 -0.53
N LEU A 88 -14.47 -3.29 0.07
CA LEU A 88 -13.15 -2.88 -0.41
C LEU A 88 -12.24 -4.11 -0.47
N GLY A 89 -11.26 -4.12 -1.39
CA GLY A 89 -10.46 -5.31 -1.59
C GLY A 89 -9.11 -5.10 -2.24
N LEU A 90 -8.18 -6.00 -1.89
CA LEU A 90 -6.90 -6.17 -2.57
C LEU A 90 -7.10 -7.22 -3.69
N VAL A 91 -7.21 -6.75 -4.91
CA VAL A 91 -7.59 -7.57 -6.06
C VAL A 91 -6.56 -7.48 -7.19
N ARG A 92 -6.91 -7.88 -8.37
CA ARG A 92 -6.16 -7.66 -9.61
C ARG A 92 -7.11 -7.10 -10.67
N GLN A 93 -6.54 -6.40 -11.67
CA GLN A 93 -7.31 -5.88 -12.81
C GLN A 93 -8.42 -4.87 -12.41
N ALA A 94 -8.14 -4.04 -11.41
CA ALA A 94 -9.12 -3.13 -10.82
C ALA A 94 -9.41 -1.87 -11.66
N TYR A 95 -8.69 -1.60 -12.74
CA TYR A 95 -8.98 -0.46 -13.62
C TYR A 95 -10.08 -0.80 -14.64
N ALA A 96 -11.23 -1.21 -14.16
CA ALA A 96 -12.37 -1.66 -14.95
C ALA A 96 -13.69 -1.37 -14.23
N GLU A 97 -14.80 -1.46 -14.94
CA GLU A 97 -16.15 -1.29 -14.35
C GLU A 97 -16.52 -2.46 -13.41
N TYR A 98 -16.01 -3.66 -13.66
CA TYR A 98 -16.24 -4.84 -12.84
C TYR A 98 -14.94 -5.60 -12.61
N VAL A 99 -14.85 -6.24 -11.46
CA VAL A 99 -13.72 -7.11 -11.09
C VAL A 99 -14.24 -8.33 -10.35
N THR A 100 -13.55 -9.47 -10.53
CA THR A 100 -13.76 -10.66 -9.70
C THR A 100 -12.51 -10.95 -8.87
N ALA A 101 -12.72 -11.46 -7.66
CA ALA A 101 -11.63 -11.93 -6.81
C ALA A 101 -12.13 -12.92 -5.76
N PRO A 102 -11.23 -13.76 -5.20
CA PRO A 102 -11.56 -14.66 -4.10
C PRO A 102 -12.09 -13.94 -2.88
N LEU A 103 -12.87 -14.64 -2.06
CA LEU A 103 -13.55 -14.09 -0.88
C LEU A 103 -12.60 -13.46 0.13
N ASP A 104 -11.40 -14.00 0.32
CA ASP A 104 -10.38 -13.51 1.25
C ASP A 104 -9.73 -12.19 0.82
N ALA A 105 -9.93 -11.79 -0.46
CA ALA A 105 -9.51 -10.49 -0.96
C ALA A 105 -10.38 -9.33 -0.46
N TRP A 106 -11.59 -9.61 0.05
CA TRP A 106 -12.62 -8.61 0.32
C TRP A 106 -12.91 -8.42 1.80
N ALA A 107 -13.15 -7.17 2.17
CA ALA A 107 -13.70 -6.79 3.47
C ALA A 107 -15.00 -5.99 3.26
N LEU A 108 -15.97 -6.17 4.16
CA LEU A 108 -17.16 -5.33 4.21
C LEU A 108 -16.75 -3.89 4.53
N LEU A 109 -17.34 -2.95 3.82
CA LEU A 109 -17.09 -1.53 4.03
C LEU A 109 -17.76 -1.05 5.32
N PRO A 110 -17.03 -0.41 6.25
CA PRO A 110 -17.65 0.25 7.40
C PRO A 110 -18.67 1.32 6.94
N PRO A 111 -19.86 1.41 7.55
CA PRO A 111 -20.92 2.32 7.09
C PRO A 111 -20.52 3.80 6.99
N LYS A 112 -19.61 4.25 7.85
CA LYS A 112 -19.13 5.65 7.90
C LYS A 112 -17.99 5.96 6.93
N LEU A 113 -17.42 4.96 6.27
CA LEU A 113 -16.37 5.18 5.28
C LEU A 113 -16.97 5.44 3.92
N ASP A 114 -16.53 6.50 3.25
CA ASP A 114 -16.95 6.79 1.88
C ASP A 114 -16.53 5.65 0.94
N LEU A 115 -17.44 5.24 0.05
CA LEU A 115 -17.23 4.09 -0.82
C LEU A 115 -16.07 4.31 -1.79
N LYS A 116 -15.94 5.50 -2.37
CA LYS A 116 -14.88 5.79 -3.33
C LYS A 116 -13.53 5.96 -2.61
N ASP A 117 -13.53 6.63 -1.47
CA ASP A 117 -12.32 6.87 -0.69
C ASP A 117 -11.73 5.57 -0.10
N ALA A 118 -12.58 4.58 0.15
CA ALA A 118 -12.15 3.26 0.61
C ALA A 118 -11.17 2.56 -0.34
N ALA A 119 -11.22 2.86 -1.64
CA ALA A 119 -10.25 2.35 -2.62
C ALA A 119 -8.80 2.82 -2.37
N ALA A 120 -8.60 3.84 -1.52
CA ALA A 120 -7.27 4.27 -1.13
C ALA A 120 -6.54 3.29 -0.21
N LEU A 121 -7.24 2.33 0.42
CA LEU A 121 -6.73 1.58 1.56
C LEU A 121 -6.03 0.26 1.22
N PRO A 122 -6.59 -0.68 0.42
CA PRO A 122 -6.22 -2.09 0.47
C PRO A 122 -4.71 -2.35 0.38
N VAL A 123 -4.04 -1.93 -0.70
CA VAL A 123 -2.59 -2.17 -0.86
C VAL A 123 -1.80 -1.51 0.25
N VAL A 124 -1.97 -0.20 0.45
CA VAL A 124 -1.07 0.55 1.35
C VAL A 124 -1.30 0.22 2.80
N ALA A 125 -2.56 0.00 3.21
CA ALA A 125 -2.88 -0.33 4.58
C ALA A 125 -2.40 -1.75 4.94
N LEU A 126 -2.68 -2.74 4.08
CA LEU A 126 -2.18 -4.10 4.26
C LEU A 126 -0.65 -4.16 4.22
N THR A 127 -0.01 -3.49 3.25
CA THR A 127 1.45 -3.48 3.15
C THR A 127 2.10 -2.96 4.42
N GLY A 128 1.63 -1.82 4.95
CA GLY A 128 2.21 -1.23 6.15
C GLY A 128 1.99 -2.10 7.40
N ALA A 129 0.79 -2.67 7.58
CA ALA A 129 0.50 -3.55 8.70
C ALA A 129 1.31 -4.84 8.62
N GLN A 130 1.34 -5.51 7.46
CA GLN A 130 2.11 -6.74 7.24
C GLN A 130 3.63 -6.50 7.36
N LEU A 131 4.14 -5.34 6.92
CA LEU A 131 5.54 -4.95 7.12
C LEU A 131 5.92 -5.00 8.60
N ILE A 132 5.06 -4.52 9.48
CA ILE A 132 5.30 -4.54 10.92
C ILE A 132 5.07 -5.93 11.51
N GLU A 133 3.91 -6.53 11.26
CA GLU A 133 3.45 -7.73 11.96
C GLU A 133 4.14 -9.01 11.46
N GLU A 134 4.61 -9.04 10.20
CA GLU A 134 5.18 -10.24 9.59
C GLU A 134 6.69 -10.12 9.34
N ALA A 135 7.19 -8.93 8.97
CA ALA A 135 8.61 -8.73 8.67
C ALA A 135 9.37 -8.20 9.90
N VAL A 136 9.01 -7.04 10.43
CA VAL A 136 9.72 -6.40 11.54
C VAL A 136 9.50 -7.15 12.84
N ARG A 137 8.24 -7.44 13.21
CA ARG A 137 7.81 -8.13 14.42
C ARG A 137 8.39 -7.50 15.70
N PRO A 138 8.16 -6.20 15.94
CA PRO A 138 8.71 -5.54 17.10
C PRO A 138 8.05 -6.07 18.38
N ARG A 139 8.82 -6.12 19.45
CA ARG A 139 8.30 -6.35 20.80
C ARG A 139 7.82 -5.03 21.39
N ARG A 140 7.01 -5.12 22.42
CA ARG A 140 6.62 -3.94 23.20
C ARG A 140 7.88 -3.21 23.71
N ASN A 141 7.90 -1.89 23.57
CA ASN A 141 9.00 -0.97 23.89
C ASN A 141 10.26 -1.08 22.98
N ASP A 142 10.29 -1.95 21.97
CA ASP A 142 11.37 -1.91 20.97
C ASP A 142 11.38 -0.55 20.27
N LEU A 143 12.58 -0.02 20.03
CA LEU A 143 12.76 1.23 19.30
C LEU A 143 12.83 0.95 17.80
N LEU A 144 11.81 1.39 17.09
CA LEU A 144 11.62 1.16 15.65
C LEU A 144 11.67 2.47 14.87
N LEU A 145 12.48 2.54 13.82
CA LEU A 145 12.42 3.65 12.87
C LEU A 145 11.62 3.23 11.62
N VAL A 146 10.63 4.07 11.24
CA VAL A 146 9.86 3.91 10.00
C VAL A 146 10.34 4.94 8.99
N THR A 147 10.92 4.49 7.86
CA THR A 147 11.38 5.40 6.80
C THR A 147 10.20 5.91 5.98
N GLY A 148 10.25 7.17 5.55
CA GLY A 148 9.18 7.78 4.74
C GLY A 148 7.83 7.85 5.46
N ALA A 149 7.83 8.13 6.77
CA ALA A 149 6.70 7.98 7.69
C ALA A 149 5.39 8.71 7.28
N LEU A 150 5.45 9.70 6.41
CA LEU A 150 4.27 10.38 5.84
C LEU A 150 3.68 9.71 4.60
N GLY A 151 4.38 8.72 4.03
CA GLY A 151 3.87 7.91 2.92
C GLY A 151 2.72 7.00 3.35
N SER A 152 1.81 6.68 2.43
CA SER A 152 0.59 5.91 2.75
C SER A 152 0.89 4.53 3.38
N VAL A 153 1.89 3.80 2.87
CA VAL A 153 2.35 2.53 3.46
C VAL A 153 2.92 2.75 4.86
N ALA A 154 3.79 3.75 4.99
CA ALA A 154 4.47 4.04 6.25
C ALA A 154 3.51 4.52 7.35
N ARG A 155 2.46 5.28 7.01
CA ARG A 155 1.39 5.66 7.97
C ARG A 155 0.71 4.43 8.56
N SER A 156 0.41 3.42 7.74
CA SER A 156 -0.13 2.15 8.23
C SER A 156 0.90 1.38 9.07
N ALA A 157 2.18 1.41 8.69
CA ALA A 157 3.24 0.81 9.49
C ALA A 157 3.40 1.50 10.86
N VAL A 158 3.37 2.84 10.91
CA VAL A 158 3.36 3.60 12.17
C VAL A 158 2.17 3.19 13.04
N HIS A 159 0.96 3.15 12.47
CA HIS A 159 -0.25 2.72 13.20
C HIS A 159 -0.09 1.30 13.78
N ALA A 160 0.33 0.33 12.96
CA ALA A 160 0.50 -1.05 13.41
C ALA A 160 1.58 -1.18 14.50
N ALA A 161 2.73 -0.51 14.34
CA ALA A 161 3.81 -0.53 15.31
C ALA A 161 3.38 0.06 16.67
N THR A 162 2.67 1.19 16.63
CA THR A 162 2.13 1.84 17.83
C THR A 162 1.11 0.94 18.54
N LYS A 163 0.23 0.26 17.79
CA LYS A 163 -0.73 -0.71 18.37
C LYS A 163 -0.03 -1.88 19.05
N LEU A 164 1.13 -2.33 18.58
CA LEU A 164 1.95 -3.36 19.22
C LEU A 164 2.75 -2.83 20.43
N GLY A 165 2.72 -1.53 20.67
CA GLY A 165 3.42 -0.89 21.77
C GLY A 165 4.91 -0.65 21.51
N ALA A 166 5.34 -0.63 20.25
CA ALA A 166 6.69 -0.22 19.88
C ALA A 166 6.86 1.31 20.02
N ARG A 167 8.09 1.73 20.33
CA ARG A 167 8.49 3.14 20.36
C ARG A 167 8.91 3.53 18.94
N VAL A 168 8.16 4.42 18.30
CA VAL A 168 8.32 4.72 16.87
C VAL A 168 9.06 6.03 16.65
N ILE A 169 10.13 6.00 15.87
CA ILE A 169 10.80 7.17 15.28
C ILE A 169 10.31 7.32 13.84
N ALA A 170 9.74 8.48 13.52
CA ALA A 170 9.32 8.80 12.15
C ALA A 170 10.50 9.38 11.37
N GLY A 171 10.99 8.66 10.37
CA GLY A 171 12.00 9.12 9.43
C GLY A 171 11.37 9.82 8.23
N VAL A 172 11.67 11.11 8.02
CA VAL A 172 11.09 11.95 6.95
C VAL A 172 12.14 12.86 6.33
N ARG A 173 11.79 13.65 5.32
CA ARG A 173 12.65 14.74 4.84
C ARG A 173 12.57 15.95 5.78
N LYS A 174 13.60 16.80 5.83
CA LYS A 174 13.67 17.98 6.72
C LYS A 174 12.44 18.87 6.64
N GLY A 175 11.98 19.18 5.43
CA GLY A 175 10.78 20.00 5.23
C GLY A 175 9.46 19.37 5.69
N GLN A 176 9.47 18.08 6.00
CA GLN A 176 8.28 17.30 6.41
C GLN A 176 8.19 17.10 7.94
N VAL A 177 9.23 17.51 8.69
CA VAL A 177 9.29 17.34 10.16
C VAL A 177 8.06 17.91 10.87
N PRO A 178 7.57 19.13 10.55
CA PRO A 178 6.39 19.69 11.23
C PRO A 178 5.11 18.88 11.02
N GLU A 179 4.94 18.29 9.84
CA GLU A 179 3.80 17.41 9.55
C GLU A 179 3.94 16.06 10.27
N ALA A 180 5.14 15.47 10.24
CA ALA A 180 5.41 14.20 10.88
C ALA A 180 5.28 14.24 12.41
N ALA A 181 5.51 15.38 13.04
CA ALA A 181 5.28 15.57 14.47
C ALA A 181 3.81 15.34 14.89
N LYS A 182 2.87 15.45 13.94
CA LYS A 182 1.44 15.20 14.18
C LYS A 182 1.07 13.70 14.17
N LEU A 183 2.02 12.80 13.86
CA LEU A 183 1.76 11.35 13.82
C LEU A 183 1.64 10.71 15.22
N GLY A 184 1.89 11.46 16.31
CA GLY A 184 1.82 10.90 17.67
C GLY A 184 2.92 9.87 17.97
N VAL A 185 4.07 9.96 17.30
CA VAL A 185 5.23 9.10 17.49
C VAL A 185 6.19 9.66 18.55
N GLU A 186 7.14 8.84 19.02
CA GLU A 186 8.09 9.23 20.06
C GLU A 186 9.00 10.40 19.61
N SER A 187 9.50 10.34 18.38
CA SER A 187 10.33 11.40 17.80
C SER A 187 10.30 11.40 16.28
N VAL A 188 10.77 12.49 15.68
CA VAL A 188 10.88 12.67 14.24
C VAL A 188 12.32 13.00 13.87
N VAL A 189 12.83 12.36 12.81
CA VAL A 189 14.19 12.57 12.33
C VAL A 189 14.17 12.92 10.85
N ALA A 190 14.90 13.98 10.47
CA ALA A 190 15.17 14.30 9.07
C ALA A 190 16.25 13.36 8.52
N LEU A 191 15.89 12.45 7.63
CA LEU A 191 16.80 11.45 7.06
C LEU A 191 17.74 12.03 5.98
N ASP A 192 17.46 13.22 5.49
CA ASP A 192 18.28 14.03 4.59
C ASP A 192 19.23 15.00 5.33
N ASP A 193 19.25 14.96 6.68
CA ASP A 193 20.18 15.70 7.52
C ASP A 193 21.15 14.71 8.22
N PRO A 194 22.41 14.62 7.78
CA PRO A 194 23.41 13.69 8.36
C PRO A 194 23.59 13.87 9.86
N ALA A 195 23.60 15.12 10.35
CA ALA A 195 23.78 15.38 11.77
C ALA A 195 22.62 14.87 12.63
N MET A 196 21.40 14.86 12.10
CA MET A 196 20.25 14.25 12.76
C MET A 196 20.32 12.72 12.71
N VAL A 197 20.72 12.14 11.58
CA VAL A 197 20.91 10.69 11.44
C VAL A 197 21.96 10.18 12.43
N ASP A 198 23.07 10.92 12.62
CA ASP A 198 24.13 10.54 13.54
C ASP A 198 23.72 10.57 15.02
N ARG A 199 22.65 11.27 15.35
CA ARG A 199 22.11 11.33 16.71
C ARG A 199 21.01 10.29 16.98
N ILE A 200 20.61 9.50 15.98
CA ILE A 200 19.64 8.43 16.19
C ILE A 200 20.23 7.41 17.19
N PRO A 201 19.55 7.07 18.28
CA PRO A 201 20.00 6.04 19.20
C PRO A 201 20.04 4.66 18.49
N LEU A 202 20.65 3.66 19.12
CA LEU A 202 20.65 2.31 18.57
C LEU A 202 19.21 1.78 18.49
N LEU A 203 18.81 1.41 17.27
CA LEU A 203 17.49 0.91 16.93
C LEU A 203 17.44 -0.62 17.11
N ASP A 204 16.30 -1.11 17.53
CA ASP A 204 15.98 -2.55 17.50
C ASP A 204 15.66 -3.00 16.09
N SER A 205 14.99 -2.12 15.31
CA SER A 205 14.55 -2.45 13.95
C SER A 205 14.27 -1.22 13.08
N ILE A 206 14.20 -1.47 11.77
CA ILE A 206 13.76 -0.51 10.76
C ILE A 206 12.59 -1.12 9.97
N ALA A 207 11.53 -0.34 9.76
CA ALA A 207 10.51 -0.58 8.75
C ALA A 207 10.82 0.30 7.54
N ASP A 208 11.33 -0.30 6.49
CA ASP A 208 11.81 0.41 5.31
C ASP A 208 10.78 0.48 4.19
N THR A 209 10.37 1.71 3.85
CA THR A 209 9.47 2.01 2.73
C THR A 209 10.10 2.93 1.68
N VAL A 210 11.39 3.26 1.81
CA VAL A 210 12.11 4.21 0.94
C VAL A 210 13.24 3.53 0.17
N GLY A 211 14.03 2.68 0.84
CA GLY A 211 15.17 1.97 0.24
C GLY A 211 16.40 2.82 -0.07
N GLY A 212 17.28 2.24 -0.89
CA GLY A 212 18.46 2.90 -1.43
C GLY A 212 19.42 3.46 -0.38
N GLU A 213 20.06 4.58 -0.72
CA GLU A 213 21.04 5.22 0.19
C GLU A 213 20.44 5.64 1.52
N THR A 214 19.13 5.98 1.56
CA THR A 214 18.48 6.41 2.80
C THR A 214 18.56 5.32 3.86
N VAL A 215 18.19 4.08 3.50
CA VAL A 215 18.24 2.97 4.45
C VAL A 215 19.67 2.51 4.69
N ALA A 216 20.56 2.56 3.67
CA ALA A 216 21.96 2.18 3.80
C ALA A 216 22.70 3.03 4.87
N ARG A 217 22.43 4.33 4.95
CA ARG A 217 22.97 5.24 5.98
C ARG A 217 22.44 4.92 7.38
N LEU A 218 21.30 4.27 7.50
CA LEU A 218 20.71 3.90 8.79
C LEU A 218 21.24 2.57 9.35
N LEU A 219 21.87 1.71 8.52
CA LEU A 219 22.37 0.40 8.96
C LEU A 219 23.31 0.48 10.17
N PRO A 220 24.23 1.47 10.30
CA PRO A 220 25.07 1.62 11.49
C PRO A 220 24.30 1.95 12.76
N ARG A 221 23.06 2.42 12.63
CA ARG A 221 22.17 2.75 13.77
C ARG A 221 21.33 1.58 14.24
N VAL A 222 21.40 0.42 13.58
CA VAL A 222 20.69 -0.79 14.00
C VAL A 222 21.62 -1.66 14.83
N ARG A 223 21.17 -2.11 15.99
CA ARG A 223 21.96 -3.05 16.83
C ARG A 223 22.27 -4.34 16.08
N ARG A 224 23.35 -5.00 16.41
CA ARG A 224 23.68 -6.32 15.85
C ARG A 224 22.54 -7.30 16.14
N GLY A 225 22.13 -8.08 15.14
CA GLY A 225 20.96 -8.97 15.22
C GLY A 225 19.61 -8.25 15.14
N GLY A 226 19.61 -6.91 14.98
CA GLY A 226 18.39 -6.16 14.75
C GLY A 226 17.74 -6.48 13.40
N THR A 227 16.46 -6.12 13.25
CA THR A 227 15.66 -6.50 12.08
C THR A 227 15.40 -5.32 11.14
N ILE A 228 15.52 -5.56 9.84
CA ILE A 228 15.04 -4.66 8.80
C ILE A 228 13.90 -5.36 8.05
N GLY A 229 12.67 -4.84 8.19
CA GLY A 229 11.57 -5.18 7.30
C GLY A 229 11.58 -4.21 6.11
N SER A 230 11.48 -4.69 4.87
CA SER A 230 11.47 -3.81 3.70
C SER A 230 10.42 -4.21 2.67
N VAL A 231 9.78 -3.20 2.05
CA VAL A 231 8.88 -3.37 0.90
C VAL A 231 9.64 -3.27 -0.44
N LEU A 232 10.96 -3.03 -0.39
CA LEU A 232 11.80 -2.79 -1.57
C LEU A 232 12.91 -3.83 -1.74
N GLY A 233 12.95 -4.83 -0.86
CA GLY A 233 13.98 -5.85 -0.85
C GLY A 233 15.10 -5.60 0.15
N GLU A 234 16.19 -6.32 0.02
CA GLU A 234 17.32 -6.29 0.96
C GLU A 234 18.21 -5.06 0.71
N PRO A 235 18.45 -4.21 1.72
CA PRO A 235 19.42 -3.14 1.62
C PRO A 235 20.85 -3.69 1.53
N SER A 236 21.67 -3.12 0.64
CA SER A 236 23.08 -3.48 0.52
C SER A 236 23.83 -3.24 1.82
N GLY A 237 24.68 -4.18 2.22
CA GLY A 237 25.49 -4.10 3.45
C GLY A 237 24.76 -4.53 4.74
N ALA A 238 23.51 -4.94 4.68
CA ALA A 238 22.75 -5.34 5.88
C ALA A 238 23.25 -6.67 6.46
N LYS A 239 23.48 -7.67 5.60
CA LYS A 239 23.96 -9.00 6.05
C LYS A 239 25.37 -8.96 6.64
N GLU A 240 26.25 -8.18 6.03
CA GLU A 240 27.62 -8.01 6.48
C GLU A 240 27.70 -7.40 7.89
N ARG A 241 26.66 -6.67 8.28
CA ARG A 241 26.49 -6.11 9.64
C ARG A 241 25.81 -7.07 10.61
N GLY A 242 25.46 -8.28 10.17
CA GLY A 242 24.76 -9.26 10.98
C GLY A 242 23.31 -8.86 11.29
N LEU A 243 22.65 -8.12 10.39
CA LEU A 243 21.24 -7.74 10.51
C LEU A 243 20.33 -8.81 9.90
N VAL A 244 19.14 -8.95 10.47
CA VAL A 244 18.10 -9.83 9.94
C VAL A 244 17.25 -9.03 8.95
N VAL A 245 17.30 -9.40 7.68
CA VAL A 245 16.47 -8.74 6.65
C VAL A 245 15.30 -9.62 6.27
N ARG A 246 14.09 -9.01 6.24
CA ARG A 246 12.86 -9.65 5.77
C ARG A 246 12.15 -8.73 4.78
N ALA A 247 12.13 -9.14 3.52
CA ALA A 247 11.30 -8.49 2.52
C ALA A 247 9.85 -8.97 2.65
N ILE A 248 8.90 -8.07 2.38
CA ILE A 248 7.48 -8.39 2.38
C ILE A 248 6.91 -8.29 0.97
N GLN A 249 6.03 -9.23 0.65
CA GLN A 249 5.13 -9.15 -0.49
C GLN A 249 3.70 -9.11 0.04
N THR A 250 3.01 -8.01 -0.23
CA THR A 250 1.64 -7.80 0.24
C THR A 250 0.69 -8.87 -0.28
N HIS A 251 -0.07 -9.44 0.61
CA HIS A 251 -1.09 -10.44 0.30
C HIS A 251 -2.47 -10.04 0.87
N ALA A 252 -3.52 -10.66 0.36
CA ALA A 252 -4.89 -10.46 0.82
C ALA A 252 -5.04 -10.96 2.28
N ASP A 253 -5.77 -10.17 3.07
CA ASP A 253 -6.15 -10.48 4.44
C ASP A 253 -7.41 -9.66 4.77
N SER A 254 -8.56 -10.26 4.57
CA SER A 254 -9.85 -9.60 4.73
C SER A 254 -10.09 -9.11 6.15
N LYS A 255 -9.66 -9.88 7.17
CA LYS A 255 -9.84 -9.52 8.58
C LYS A 255 -8.99 -8.30 8.95
N ARG A 256 -7.72 -8.31 8.55
CA ARG A 256 -6.81 -7.18 8.77
C ARG A 256 -7.29 -5.94 8.01
N LEU A 257 -7.74 -6.10 6.77
CA LEU A 257 -8.27 -4.99 5.97
C LEU A 257 -9.52 -4.37 6.62
N ALA A 258 -10.44 -5.19 7.12
CA ALA A 258 -11.61 -4.72 7.87
C ALA A 258 -11.21 -3.92 9.12
N ALA A 259 -10.24 -4.41 9.91
CA ALA A 259 -9.74 -3.71 11.10
C ALA A 259 -9.08 -2.37 10.75
N LEU A 260 -8.29 -2.32 9.67
CA LEU A 260 -7.65 -1.08 9.18
C LEU A 260 -8.68 -0.06 8.66
N ALA A 261 -9.73 -0.53 7.97
CA ALA A 261 -10.84 0.33 7.57
C ALA A 261 -11.59 0.92 8.77
N GLN A 262 -11.78 0.16 9.85
CA GLN A 262 -12.34 0.67 11.10
C GLN A 262 -11.41 1.69 11.77
N ALA A 263 -10.09 1.47 11.74
CA ALA A 263 -9.11 2.43 12.27
C ALA A 263 -9.16 3.78 11.51
N VAL A 264 -9.44 3.75 10.20
CA VAL A 264 -9.68 4.98 9.42
C VAL A 264 -10.94 5.70 9.87
N VAL A 265 -12.04 4.97 10.08
CA VAL A 265 -13.30 5.55 10.60
C VAL A 265 -13.12 6.15 11.99
N ALA A 266 -12.28 5.53 12.83
CA ALA A 266 -11.95 6.02 14.17
C ALA A 266 -10.97 7.21 14.16
N GLY A 267 -10.40 7.57 13.01
CA GLY A 267 -9.36 8.62 12.90
C GLY A 267 -7.98 8.19 13.41
N GLU A 268 -7.80 6.91 13.73
CA GLU A 268 -6.52 6.35 14.21
C GLU A 268 -5.51 6.13 13.08
N LEU A 269 -6.01 5.89 11.86
CA LEU A 269 -5.23 5.76 10.63
C LEU A 269 -5.71 6.77 9.60
N VAL A 270 -4.81 7.60 9.08
CA VAL A 270 -5.11 8.57 8.04
C VAL A 270 -4.31 8.24 6.79
N ILE A 271 -4.99 7.94 5.69
CA ILE A 271 -4.41 7.76 4.36
C ILE A 271 -4.82 8.96 3.49
N PRO A 272 -3.93 9.92 3.25
CA PRO A 272 -4.25 11.10 2.46
C PRO A 272 -4.60 10.74 1.02
N ILE A 273 -5.62 11.40 0.46
CA ILE A 273 -5.98 11.31 -0.95
C ILE A 273 -5.58 12.61 -1.63
N GLY A 274 -4.68 12.50 -2.62
CA GLY A 274 -4.10 13.65 -3.32
C GLY A 274 -4.74 13.95 -4.68
N GLY A 275 -5.61 13.08 -5.17
CA GLY A 275 -6.31 13.31 -6.42
C GLY A 275 -7.38 12.26 -6.71
N ARG A 276 -8.42 12.69 -7.44
CA ARG A 276 -9.49 11.81 -7.94
C ARG A 276 -9.68 12.10 -9.42
N PHE A 277 -9.64 11.06 -10.23
CA PHE A 277 -9.77 11.14 -11.68
C PHE A 277 -10.84 10.16 -12.15
N PRO A 278 -11.65 10.51 -13.15
CA PRO A 278 -12.47 9.52 -13.85
C PRO A 278 -11.58 8.42 -14.44
N LEU A 279 -12.10 7.19 -14.55
CA LEU A 279 -11.35 6.05 -15.09
C LEU A 279 -10.69 6.35 -16.45
N PRO A 280 -11.34 7.05 -17.41
CA PRO A 280 -10.70 7.43 -18.69
C PRO A 280 -9.42 8.28 -18.54
N ASN A 281 -9.27 8.99 -17.43
CA ASN A 281 -8.12 9.85 -17.15
C ASN A 281 -6.98 9.11 -16.39
N ALA A 282 -6.88 7.80 -16.57
CA ALA A 282 -5.85 6.97 -15.91
C ALA A 282 -4.41 7.44 -16.23
N ARG A 283 -4.19 8.04 -17.40
CA ARG A 283 -2.88 8.61 -17.79
C ARG A 283 -2.46 9.74 -16.87
N GLU A 284 -3.36 10.68 -16.59
CA GLU A 284 -3.12 11.81 -15.69
C GLU A 284 -2.96 11.33 -14.25
N ALA A 285 -3.77 10.37 -13.84
CA ALA A 285 -3.67 9.75 -12.52
C ALA A 285 -2.30 9.09 -12.31
N HIS A 286 -1.80 8.34 -13.30
CA HIS A 286 -0.46 7.76 -13.26
C HIS A 286 0.64 8.81 -13.17
N ARG A 287 0.58 9.87 -14.00
CA ARG A 287 1.55 10.98 -13.94
C ARG A 287 1.58 11.65 -12.57
N LEU A 288 0.42 11.84 -11.94
CA LEU A 288 0.35 12.42 -10.60
C LEU A 288 0.95 11.46 -9.55
N ALA A 289 0.57 10.18 -9.59
CA ALA A 289 1.04 9.18 -8.64
C ALA A 289 2.58 8.96 -8.71
N GLU A 290 3.16 8.99 -9.92
CA GLU A 290 4.61 8.85 -10.12
C GLU A 290 5.42 10.00 -9.53
N ARG A 291 4.89 11.22 -9.51
CA ARG A 291 5.56 12.36 -8.87
C ARG A 291 5.72 12.17 -7.37
N GLY A 292 4.86 11.35 -6.77
CA GLY A 292 4.87 11.09 -5.32
C GLY A 292 4.51 12.31 -4.48
N GLY A 293 4.45 12.12 -3.15
CA GLY A 293 4.27 13.21 -2.18
C GLY A 293 2.85 13.79 -2.08
N THR A 294 1.91 13.32 -2.89
CA THR A 294 0.55 13.87 -2.97
C THR A 294 -0.50 13.06 -2.20
N GLY A 295 -0.14 11.90 -1.65
CA GLY A 295 -1.12 10.93 -1.14
C GLY A 295 -1.60 9.94 -2.20
N LYS A 296 -2.67 9.22 -1.92
CA LYS A 296 -3.26 8.24 -2.86
C LYS A 296 -3.99 8.94 -3.99
N VAL A 297 -3.88 8.38 -5.18
CA VAL A 297 -4.58 8.86 -6.38
C VAL A 297 -5.64 7.82 -6.75
N LEU A 298 -6.89 8.26 -6.85
CA LEU A 298 -8.04 7.41 -7.13
C LEU A 298 -8.46 7.52 -8.61
N LEU A 299 -8.96 6.40 -9.14
CA LEU A 299 -9.69 6.30 -10.40
C LEU A 299 -11.14 5.95 -10.06
N THR A 300 -12.08 6.79 -10.45
CA THR A 300 -13.52 6.56 -10.24
C THR A 300 -14.15 6.00 -11.51
N ALA A 301 -14.87 4.90 -11.37
CA ALA A 301 -15.63 4.30 -12.46
C ALA A 301 -16.93 5.05 -12.73
#